data_19a24fe74aec01b551894d7515885064
#
_entry.id   19a24fe74aec01b551894d7515885064
#
_cell.length_a   1.000
_cell.length_b   1.000
_cell.length_c   1.000
_cell.angle_alpha   90.00
_cell.angle_beta   90.00
_cell.angle_gamma   90.00
#
_symmetry.space_group_name_H-M   'P 1'
#
loop_
_entity.id
_entity.type
_entity.pdbx_description
1 polymer ?
#
loop_
_entity_poly.entity_id
_entity_poly.type
_entity_poly.pdbx_seq_one_letter_code
_entity_poly.pdbx_strand_id
1 'polypeptide(L)'
;MHVRRARPQIGRKTLALGAVVAVVIVAGSIAVGVAVWPSATASSPRQVAASLGTIRQAVSATGVIQAAHEADLTFGVSGKVTAVSVTVGQQVTAGQALATVDSAALAASVAQAQASVATSQSRLSADQAAGASDAQLNADNQTITAAQDGLGAAQRSLAQAILTSPIAGTVAAVNLTVGQQVSGGGTTASGGGSGGGGGSTSGSASTTSTSASSAQVVVVGSDGYKITTTVDDTQIGQIKSGNQSVITPNGATTTVFGTVATVGLLPTQSSGVATYPVIIDVTGTPAGLHLGASAQVQIIVRQLTDVLTVPTAALHYTGSQAQVYELTGSKQTPRAVTVGVSSGGVTQITDGLGAGDMVVLPDSAPTGRVRGGTGTPTGGTGGGFGGGGFGGGGARGGGVG
;
A
#
# COMPACT_ATOMS: atom_id res chain seq x y z
N MET A 1 -28.12 -48.41 -100.90
CA MET A 1 -27.90 -49.08 -99.58
C MET A 1 -28.52 -48.17 -98.47
N HIS A 2 -29.79 -48.52 -98.08
CA HIS A 2 -30.51 -47.77 -97.08
C HIS A 2 -30.35 -48.41 -95.70
N VAL A 3 -29.78 -47.76 -94.75
CA VAL A 3 -29.75 -48.21 -93.37
C VAL A 3 -30.87 -47.52 -92.57
N ARG A 4 -31.86 -48.27 -92.18
CA ARG A 4 -32.99 -47.88 -91.37
C ARG A 4 -32.51 -47.76 -89.86
N ARG A 5 -32.60 -46.58 -89.28
CA ARG A 5 -32.49 -46.37 -87.83
C ARG A 5 -33.78 -46.78 -87.12
N ALA A 6 -33.73 -47.75 -86.26
CA ALA A 6 -34.79 -48.12 -85.33
C ALA A 6 -34.86 -47.15 -84.15
N ARG A 7 -36.07 -46.65 -83.83
CA ARG A 7 -36.34 -45.86 -82.62
C ARG A 7 -36.71 -46.83 -81.47
N PRO A 8 -36.15 -46.67 -80.29
CA PRO A 8 -36.59 -47.43 -79.13
C PRO A 8 -37.89 -46.86 -78.58
N GLN A 9 -38.91 -47.64 -78.37
CA GLN A 9 -40.15 -47.34 -77.69
C GLN A 9 -39.86 -47.42 -76.16
N ILE A 10 -39.87 -46.32 -75.45
CA ILE A 10 -39.79 -46.30 -73.99
C ILE A 10 -41.18 -46.57 -73.44
N GLY A 11 -41.34 -47.68 -72.77
CA GLY A 11 -42.64 -48.15 -72.26
C GLY A 11 -43.13 -47.28 -71.10
N ARG A 12 -44.41 -46.98 -71.15
CA ARG A 12 -45.16 -46.18 -70.15
C ARG A 12 -45.03 -46.64 -68.69
N LYS A 13 -44.53 -47.85 -68.47
CA LYS A 13 -44.31 -48.41 -67.11
C LYS A 13 -43.06 -47.88 -66.41
N THR A 14 -42.04 -47.47 -67.16
CA THR A 14 -40.81 -46.92 -66.59
C THR A 14 -40.94 -45.46 -66.17
N LEU A 15 -41.86 -44.67 -66.72
CA LEU A 15 -42.16 -43.32 -66.36
C LEU A 15 -42.94 -43.24 -65.03
N ALA A 16 -43.81 -44.22 -64.74
CA ALA A 16 -44.56 -44.30 -63.48
C ALA A 16 -43.66 -44.63 -62.29
N LEU A 17 -42.60 -45.46 -62.49
CA LEU A 17 -41.67 -45.85 -61.42
C LEU A 17 -40.74 -44.71 -61.08
N GLY A 18 -40.29 -43.90 -62.05
CA GLY A 18 -39.46 -42.71 -61.81
C GLY A 18 -40.15 -41.59 -61.02
N ALA A 19 -41.45 -41.40 -61.24
CA ALA A 19 -42.27 -40.42 -60.54
C ALA A 19 -42.44 -40.78 -59.02
N VAL A 20 -42.66 -42.08 -58.74
CA VAL A 20 -42.80 -42.55 -57.34
C VAL A 20 -41.45 -42.40 -56.54
N VAL A 21 -40.36 -42.72 -57.20
CA VAL A 21 -39.00 -42.55 -56.54
C VAL A 21 -38.69 -41.10 -56.32
N ALA A 22 -39.02 -40.18 -57.22
CA ALA A 22 -38.82 -38.75 -57.05
C ALA A 22 -39.69 -38.16 -55.91
N VAL A 23 -40.92 -38.60 -55.75
CA VAL A 23 -41.79 -38.16 -54.64
C VAL A 23 -41.32 -38.71 -53.30
N VAL A 24 -40.76 -39.91 -53.19
CA VAL A 24 -40.21 -40.48 -51.96
C VAL A 24 -38.89 -39.77 -51.55
N ILE A 25 -38.05 -39.36 -52.50
CA ILE A 25 -36.87 -38.62 -52.25
C ILE A 25 -37.19 -37.21 -51.78
N VAL A 26 -38.14 -36.52 -52.34
CA VAL A 26 -38.57 -35.18 -51.92
C VAL A 26 -39.26 -35.23 -50.55
N ALA A 27 -40.10 -36.23 -50.28
CA ALA A 27 -40.77 -36.42 -49.00
C ALA A 27 -39.71 -36.80 -47.90
N GLY A 28 -38.71 -37.61 -48.24
CA GLY A 28 -37.60 -37.97 -47.34
C GLY A 28 -36.68 -36.79 -47.00
N SER A 29 -36.41 -35.92 -47.97
CA SER A 29 -35.58 -34.71 -47.72
C SER A 29 -36.33 -33.64 -46.88
N ILE A 30 -37.64 -33.54 -46.99
CA ILE A 30 -38.43 -32.63 -46.13
C ILE A 30 -38.52 -33.21 -44.70
N ALA A 31 -38.68 -34.52 -44.52
CA ALA A 31 -38.69 -35.15 -43.18
C ALA A 31 -37.34 -35.07 -42.46
N VAL A 32 -36.21 -35.17 -43.17
CA VAL A 32 -34.86 -35.01 -42.60
C VAL A 32 -34.55 -33.52 -42.32
N GLY A 33 -35.06 -32.59 -43.14
CA GLY A 33 -34.86 -31.15 -42.92
C GLY A 33 -35.62 -30.60 -41.70
N VAL A 34 -36.73 -31.22 -41.30
CA VAL A 34 -37.48 -30.81 -40.08
C VAL A 34 -36.90 -31.42 -38.81
N ALA A 35 -36.17 -32.57 -38.92
CA ALA A 35 -35.57 -33.25 -37.77
C ALA A 35 -34.20 -32.68 -37.33
N VAL A 36 -33.60 -31.77 -38.11
CA VAL A 36 -32.25 -31.18 -37.83
C VAL A 36 -32.33 -29.66 -37.57
N TRP A 37 -33.49 -29.13 -37.23
CA TRP A 37 -33.48 -27.82 -36.62
C TRP A 37 -32.90 -27.99 -35.19
N PRO A 38 -31.72 -27.38 -34.88
CA PRO A 38 -31.26 -27.39 -33.52
C PRO A 38 -32.33 -26.70 -32.68
N SER A 39 -33.00 -27.47 -31.84
CA SER A 39 -33.82 -26.91 -30.77
C SER A 39 -32.86 -25.95 -30.03
N ALA A 40 -33.10 -24.65 -30.15
CA ALA A 40 -32.42 -23.68 -29.30
C ALA A 40 -32.73 -24.14 -27.88
N THR A 41 -31.75 -24.76 -27.25
CA THR A 41 -31.81 -25.04 -25.82
C THR A 41 -32.00 -23.67 -25.17
N ALA A 42 -33.20 -23.37 -24.76
CA ALA A 42 -33.49 -22.22 -23.94
C ALA A 42 -32.63 -22.38 -22.72
N SER A 43 -31.56 -21.59 -22.60
CA SER A 43 -30.75 -21.56 -21.42
C SER A 43 -31.67 -21.24 -20.27
N SER A 44 -31.76 -22.16 -19.31
CA SER A 44 -32.53 -21.91 -18.09
C SER A 44 -31.93 -20.68 -17.43
N PRO A 45 -32.74 -19.65 -17.11
CA PRO A 45 -32.21 -18.44 -16.49
C PRO A 45 -31.51 -18.83 -15.20
N ARG A 46 -30.29 -18.32 -15.02
CA ARG A 46 -29.53 -18.55 -13.79
C ARG A 46 -30.26 -17.88 -12.64
N GLN A 47 -30.53 -18.66 -11.60
CA GLN A 47 -31.21 -18.19 -10.39
C GLN A 47 -30.22 -18.21 -9.21
N VAL A 48 -30.36 -17.23 -8.34
CA VAL A 48 -29.65 -17.16 -7.05
C VAL A 48 -30.66 -16.82 -5.98
N ALA A 49 -30.61 -17.54 -4.86
CA ALA A 49 -31.45 -17.23 -3.73
C ALA A 49 -30.94 -15.98 -3.00
N ALA A 50 -31.87 -15.11 -2.62
CA ALA A 50 -31.57 -14.03 -1.69
C ALA A 50 -31.21 -14.65 -0.32
N SER A 51 -30.04 -14.36 0.19
CA SER A 51 -29.52 -14.95 1.43
C SER A 51 -29.06 -13.90 2.41
N LEU A 52 -29.13 -14.23 3.71
CA LEU A 52 -28.52 -13.43 4.73
C LEU A 52 -26.99 -13.50 4.58
N GLY A 53 -26.36 -12.37 4.58
CA GLY A 53 -24.92 -12.27 4.38
C GLY A 53 -24.31 -11.08 5.10
N THR A 54 -23.01 -10.93 4.95
CA THR A 54 -22.25 -9.79 5.48
C THR A 54 -21.76 -8.92 4.34
N ILE A 55 -22.08 -7.64 4.39
CA ILE A 55 -21.55 -6.62 3.48
C ILE A 55 -20.48 -5.83 4.21
N ARG A 56 -19.28 -5.73 3.60
CA ARG A 56 -18.18 -4.92 4.10
C ARG A 56 -17.89 -3.80 3.11
N GLN A 57 -17.96 -2.59 3.60
CA GLN A 57 -17.50 -1.42 2.86
C GLN A 57 -16.05 -1.16 3.29
N ALA A 58 -15.14 -1.16 2.34
CA ALA A 58 -13.73 -0.96 2.59
C ALA A 58 -13.18 0.18 1.72
N VAL A 59 -12.27 0.93 2.29
CA VAL A 59 -11.43 1.90 1.60
C VAL A 59 -10.11 1.22 1.28
N SER A 60 -9.72 1.26 0.00
CA SER A 60 -8.44 0.68 -0.45
C SER A 60 -7.38 1.77 -0.55
N ALA A 61 -6.22 1.50 0.00
CA ALA A 61 -5.06 2.39 -0.05
C ALA A 61 -3.78 1.58 -0.19
N THR A 62 -2.70 2.20 -0.65
CA THR A 62 -1.38 1.60 -0.68
C THR A 62 -0.52 2.21 0.43
N GLY A 63 0.18 1.37 1.19
CA GLY A 63 1.04 1.80 2.28
C GLY A 63 2.41 1.16 2.24
N VAL A 64 3.29 1.63 3.10
CA VAL A 64 4.64 1.09 3.29
C VAL A 64 4.74 0.47 4.67
N ILE A 65 5.29 -0.73 4.72
CA ILE A 65 5.52 -1.47 5.96
C ILE A 65 6.74 -0.88 6.66
N GLN A 66 6.57 -0.47 7.91
CA GLN A 66 7.61 0.08 8.77
C GLN A 66 7.66 -0.71 10.08
N ALA A 67 8.76 -0.62 10.81
CA ALA A 67 8.81 -1.12 12.18
C ALA A 67 7.88 -0.30 13.08
N ALA A 68 7.26 -0.95 14.06
CA ALA A 68 6.48 -0.24 15.07
C ALA A 68 7.35 0.76 15.83
N HIS A 69 8.56 0.32 16.20
CA HIS A 69 9.55 1.11 16.90
C HIS A 69 10.87 1.15 16.11
N GLU A 70 11.40 2.34 15.93
CA GLU A 70 12.67 2.59 15.29
C GLU A 70 13.44 3.60 16.17
N ALA A 71 14.72 3.36 16.41
CA ALA A 71 15.56 4.24 17.16
C ALA A 71 16.75 4.70 16.30
N ASP A 72 16.72 5.99 15.98
CA ASP A 72 17.79 6.71 15.31
C ASP A 72 18.78 7.21 16.37
N LEU A 73 19.93 6.57 16.44
CA LEU A 73 20.88 6.79 17.50
C LEU A 73 22.06 7.64 17.04
N THR A 74 22.39 8.66 17.86
CA THR A 74 23.55 9.53 17.69
C THR A 74 24.22 9.69 19.02
N PHE A 75 25.55 9.85 19.01
CA PHE A 75 26.28 10.19 20.25
C PHE A 75 25.81 11.53 20.80
N GLY A 76 25.65 11.61 22.13
CA GLY A 76 25.35 12.86 22.82
C GLY A 76 26.55 13.78 22.98
N VAL A 77 27.75 13.25 22.79
CA VAL A 77 29.04 13.96 22.94
C VAL A 77 29.87 13.82 21.67
N SER A 78 30.71 14.84 21.40
CA SER A 78 31.67 14.76 20.31
C SER A 78 32.91 13.99 20.74
N GLY A 79 33.51 13.24 19.82
CA GLY A 79 34.69 12.46 20.09
C GLY A 79 35.12 11.61 18.89
N LYS A 80 36.26 10.95 19.02
CA LYS A 80 36.76 9.99 18.04
C LYS A 80 36.20 8.60 18.38
N VAL A 81 35.61 7.91 17.44
CA VAL A 81 35.10 6.54 17.64
C VAL A 81 36.26 5.59 17.90
N THR A 82 36.27 4.94 19.07
CA THR A 82 37.27 3.97 19.49
C THR A 82 36.91 2.54 19.18
N ALA A 83 35.61 2.20 19.29
CA ALA A 83 35.11 0.88 18.94
C ALA A 83 33.68 0.94 18.42
N VAL A 84 33.36 0.03 17.49
CA VAL A 84 32.00 -0.28 17.03
C VAL A 84 31.79 -1.76 17.31
N SER A 85 30.86 -2.07 18.22
CA SER A 85 30.65 -3.41 18.78
C SER A 85 29.54 -4.19 18.10
N VAL A 86 28.93 -3.61 17.06
CA VAL A 86 27.79 -4.22 16.37
C VAL A 86 27.95 -4.16 14.85
N THR A 87 27.26 -5.08 14.18
CA THR A 87 27.22 -5.16 12.71
C THR A 87 25.77 -5.09 12.23
N VAL A 88 25.58 -4.67 10.97
CA VAL A 88 24.25 -4.66 10.34
C VAL A 88 23.66 -6.06 10.34
N GLY A 89 22.38 -6.18 10.70
CA GLY A 89 21.66 -7.46 10.83
C GLY A 89 21.82 -8.14 12.20
N GLN A 90 22.64 -7.61 13.10
CA GLN A 90 22.82 -8.17 14.44
C GLN A 90 21.62 -7.83 15.34
N GLN A 91 21.17 -8.78 16.14
CA GLN A 91 20.19 -8.54 17.19
C GLN A 91 20.83 -7.93 18.41
N VAL A 92 20.19 -6.92 18.99
CA VAL A 92 20.62 -6.19 20.18
C VAL A 92 19.50 -6.12 21.21
N THR A 93 19.86 -6.07 22.47
CA THR A 93 18.96 -5.89 23.59
C THR A 93 18.93 -4.42 24.04
N ALA A 94 17.86 -4.03 24.72
CA ALA A 94 17.80 -2.72 25.36
C ALA A 94 18.94 -2.56 26.38
N GLY A 95 19.63 -1.40 26.34
CA GLY A 95 20.80 -1.11 27.18
C GLY A 95 22.13 -1.65 26.63
N GLN A 96 22.14 -2.42 25.55
CA GLN A 96 23.38 -2.94 24.96
C GLN A 96 24.21 -1.82 24.34
N ALA A 97 25.52 -1.84 24.63
CA ALA A 97 26.47 -0.92 24.02
C ALA A 97 26.71 -1.26 22.55
N LEU A 98 26.58 -0.27 21.68
CA LEU A 98 26.71 -0.40 20.23
C LEU A 98 28.04 0.15 19.71
N ALA A 99 28.48 1.31 20.26
CA ALA A 99 29.72 1.95 19.89
C ALA A 99 30.23 2.81 21.07
N THR A 100 31.51 3.12 21.05
CA THR A 100 32.15 3.97 22.05
C THR A 100 33.02 5.04 21.39
N VAL A 101 33.06 6.22 21.99
CA VAL A 101 33.99 7.28 21.62
C VAL A 101 35.08 7.44 22.69
N ASP A 102 36.15 8.12 22.34
CA ASP A 102 37.22 8.45 23.30
C ASP A 102 36.65 9.26 24.46
N SER A 103 36.75 8.71 25.65
CA SER A 103 36.23 9.25 26.89
C SER A 103 37.29 9.79 27.86
N ALA A 104 38.56 9.79 27.46
CA ALA A 104 39.67 10.19 28.35
C ALA A 104 39.49 11.61 28.91
N ALA A 105 39.12 12.57 28.03
CA ALA A 105 38.86 13.94 28.45
C ALA A 105 37.62 14.07 29.36
N LEU A 106 36.58 13.26 29.09
CA LEU A 106 35.35 13.24 29.89
C LEU A 106 35.59 12.61 31.25
N ALA A 107 36.40 11.55 31.33
CA ALA A 107 36.83 10.95 32.60
C ALA A 107 37.66 11.94 33.43
N ALA A 108 38.54 12.69 32.80
CA ALA A 108 39.30 13.76 33.49
C ALA A 108 38.35 14.85 34.04
N SER A 109 37.29 15.21 33.29
CA SER A 109 36.29 16.19 33.75
C SER A 109 35.52 15.68 34.98
N VAL A 110 35.19 14.38 35.01
CA VAL A 110 34.55 13.75 36.19
C VAL A 110 35.48 13.81 37.40
N ALA A 111 36.79 13.46 37.22
CA ALA A 111 37.78 13.54 38.31
C ALA A 111 37.94 14.97 38.85
N GLN A 112 37.94 15.96 37.94
CA GLN A 112 38.00 17.39 38.33
C GLN A 112 36.75 17.82 39.13
N ALA A 113 35.57 17.40 38.70
CA ALA A 113 34.31 17.71 39.40
C ALA A 113 34.25 17.01 40.78
N GLN A 114 34.74 15.76 40.89
CA GLN A 114 34.87 15.08 42.17
C GLN A 114 35.80 15.83 43.13
N ALA A 115 36.96 16.32 42.66
CA ALA A 115 37.86 17.12 43.45
C ALA A 115 37.22 18.44 43.92
N SER A 116 36.41 19.07 43.10
CA SER A 116 35.61 20.27 43.46
C SER A 116 34.64 19.99 44.60
N VAL A 117 33.89 18.88 44.53
CA VAL A 117 32.99 18.46 45.62
C VAL A 117 33.77 18.23 46.92
N ALA A 118 34.89 17.49 46.85
CA ALA A 118 35.72 17.22 48.03
C ALA A 118 36.27 18.49 48.66
N THR A 119 36.71 19.45 47.84
CA THR A 119 37.20 20.77 48.31
C THR A 119 36.09 21.56 49.01
N SER A 120 34.90 21.60 48.41
CA SER A 120 33.75 22.30 49.02
C SER A 120 33.32 21.68 50.35
N GLN A 121 33.32 20.33 50.43
CA GLN A 121 33.04 19.60 51.68
C GLN A 121 34.08 19.88 52.77
N SER A 122 35.35 19.89 52.38
CA SER A 122 36.48 20.21 53.33
C SER A 122 36.35 21.64 53.87
N ARG A 123 35.96 22.60 53.03
CA ARG A 123 35.71 23.97 53.43
C ARG A 123 34.55 24.06 54.42
N LEU A 124 33.42 23.46 54.14
CA LEU A 124 32.29 23.41 55.07
C LEU A 124 32.71 22.85 56.44
N SER A 125 33.49 21.75 56.43
CA SER A 125 33.97 21.14 57.65
C SER A 125 34.89 22.06 58.44
N ALA A 126 35.77 22.81 57.76
CA ALA A 126 36.65 23.81 58.36
C ALA A 126 35.85 24.99 58.95
N ASP A 127 34.87 25.51 58.23
CA ASP A 127 34.04 26.61 58.68
C ASP A 127 33.16 26.22 59.89
N GLN A 128 32.65 24.95 59.89
CA GLN A 128 31.94 24.38 61.05
C GLN A 128 32.84 24.29 62.27
N ALA A 129 34.09 23.80 62.11
CA ALA A 129 35.06 23.73 63.20
C ALA A 129 35.49 25.10 63.73
N ALA A 130 35.51 26.12 62.85
CA ALA A 130 35.81 27.51 63.22
C ALA A 130 34.63 28.27 63.85
N GLY A 131 33.42 27.66 63.93
CA GLY A 131 32.24 28.34 64.49
C GLY A 131 31.66 29.41 63.55
N ALA A 132 31.75 29.24 62.24
CA ALA A 132 31.26 30.17 61.24
C ALA A 132 29.80 30.49 61.44
N SER A 133 29.29 31.62 60.94
CA SER A 133 27.88 32.00 61.03
C SER A 133 27.01 31.09 60.16
N ASP A 134 25.71 30.96 60.53
CA ASP A 134 24.71 30.21 59.78
C ASP A 134 24.63 30.66 58.31
N ALA A 135 24.81 31.95 58.04
CA ALA A 135 24.85 32.50 56.69
C ALA A 135 26.01 31.94 55.89
N GLN A 136 27.21 31.83 56.51
CA GLN A 136 28.37 31.23 55.84
C GLN A 136 28.21 29.73 55.59
N LEU A 137 27.73 28.99 56.60
CA LEU A 137 27.44 27.56 56.44
C LEU A 137 26.38 27.29 55.37
N ASN A 138 25.38 28.14 55.26
CA ASN A 138 24.39 28.07 54.18
C ASN A 138 25.02 28.34 52.81
N ALA A 139 25.93 29.31 52.69
CA ALA A 139 26.67 29.57 51.45
C ALA A 139 27.55 28.40 51.02
N ASP A 140 28.22 27.75 52.00
CA ASP A 140 29.03 26.55 51.74
C ASP A 140 28.19 25.37 51.28
N ASN A 141 27.01 25.17 51.90
CA ASN A 141 26.08 24.13 51.45
C ASN A 141 25.56 24.38 50.01
N GLN A 142 25.31 25.63 49.65
CA GLN A 142 24.96 25.98 48.27
C GLN A 142 26.10 25.69 47.28
N THR A 143 27.36 25.96 47.73
CA THR A 143 28.55 25.67 46.93
C THR A 143 28.75 24.16 46.73
N ILE A 144 28.49 23.36 47.77
CA ILE A 144 28.51 21.88 47.65
C ILE A 144 27.44 21.41 46.68
N THR A 145 26.22 21.93 46.77
CA THR A 145 25.13 21.59 45.84
C THR A 145 25.53 21.90 44.40
N ALA A 146 26.08 23.10 44.15
CA ALA A 146 26.54 23.47 42.81
C ALA A 146 27.68 22.57 42.30
N ALA A 147 28.61 22.17 43.18
CA ALA A 147 29.69 21.24 42.83
C ALA A 147 29.15 19.83 42.53
N GLN A 148 28.15 19.34 43.28
CA GLN A 148 27.49 18.08 43.05
C GLN A 148 26.70 18.08 41.70
N ASP A 149 26.02 19.17 41.35
CA ASP A 149 25.37 19.35 40.07
C ASP A 149 26.37 19.31 38.92
N GLY A 150 27.54 19.96 39.11
CA GLY A 150 28.66 19.88 38.17
C GLY A 150 29.18 18.46 37.98
N LEU A 151 29.33 17.70 39.08
CA LEU A 151 29.72 16.29 39.02
C LEU A 151 28.68 15.44 38.27
N GLY A 152 27.38 15.65 38.55
CA GLY A 152 26.30 14.97 37.85
C GLY A 152 26.28 15.26 36.35
N ALA A 153 26.59 16.51 35.96
CA ALA A 153 26.71 16.89 34.54
C ALA A 153 27.91 16.19 33.87
N ALA A 154 29.07 16.16 34.50
CA ALA A 154 30.27 15.48 33.99
C ALA A 154 30.04 13.96 33.84
N GLN A 155 29.39 13.34 34.82
CA GLN A 155 29.04 11.90 34.77
C GLN A 155 28.05 11.58 33.61
N ARG A 156 27.05 12.43 33.38
CA ARG A 156 26.13 12.28 32.24
C ARG A 156 26.85 12.38 30.91
N SER A 157 27.76 13.34 30.78
CA SER A 157 28.62 13.48 29.59
C SER A 157 29.47 12.24 29.34
N LEU A 158 30.06 11.70 30.41
CA LEU A 158 30.85 10.46 30.31
C LEU A 158 29.97 9.26 29.91
N ALA A 159 28.77 9.15 30.45
CA ALA A 159 27.81 8.09 30.06
C ALA A 159 27.43 8.18 28.60
N GLN A 160 27.29 9.40 28.05
CA GLN A 160 26.98 9.65 26.65
C GLN A 160 28.12 9.32 25.67
N ALA A 161 29.33 9.01 26.19
CA ALA A 161 30.42 8.50 25.36
C ALA A 161 30.22 7.05 24.91
N ILE A 162 29.26 6.35 25.47
CA ILE A 162 28.84 5.01 25.07
C ILE A 162 27.47 5.12 24.42
N LEU A 163 27.39 4.75 23.16
CA LEU A 163 26.11 4.68 22.44
C LEU A 163 25.42 3.37 22.79
N THR A 164 24.25 3.45 23.43
CA THR A 164 23.48 2.28 23.85
C THR A 164 22.14 2.23 23.11
N SER A 165 21.62 1.02 22.85
CA SER A 165 20.30 0.84 22.28
C SER A 165 19.22 1.07 23.35
N PRO A 166 18.22 1.95 23.13
CA PRO A 166 17.11 2.12 24.04
C PRO A 166 16.04 1.00 23.91
N ILE A 167 16.05 0.27 22.80
CA ILE A 167 15.07 -0.78 22.45
C ILE A 167 15.79 -2.09 22.12
N ALA A 168 15.09 -3.20 22.30
CA ALA A 168 15.50 -4.48 21.75
C ALA A 168 15.11 -4.55 20.25
N GLY A 169 15.99 -5.07 19.41
CA GLY A 169 15.71 -5.10 17.97
C GLY A 169 16.89 -5.59 17.14
N THR A 170 16.85 -5.27 15.86
CA THR A 170 17.91 -5.59 14.89
C THR A 170 18.56 -4.31 14.40
N VAL A 171 19.87 -4.29 14.29
CA VAL A 171 20.64 -3.17 13.72
C VAL A 171 20.37 -3.10 12.22
N ALA A 172 19.69 -2.05 11.77
CA ALA A 172 19.36 -1.83 10.36
C ALA A 172 20.49 -1.15 9.59
N ALA A 173 21.15 -0.18 10.23
CA ALA A 173 22.28 0.53 9.61
C ALA A 173 23.32 0.91 10.65
N VAL A 174 24.59 0.89 10.22
CA VAL A 174 25.75 1.38 11.00
C VAL A 174 26.52 2.33 10.11
N ASN A 175 26.44 3.63 10.41
CA ASN A 175 27.10 4.71 9.67
C ASN A 175 28.32 5.21 10.43
N LEU A 176 28.99 4.32 11.16
CA LEU A 176 30.17 4.60 11.99
C LEU A 176 31.36 3.75 11.54
N THR A 177 32.52 4.38 11.55
CA THR A 177 33.80 3.68 11.37
C THR A 177 34.74 4.01 12.52
N VAL A 178 35.54 3.02 12.94
CA VAL A 178 36.56 3.23 13.98
C VAL A 178 37.56 4.27 13.51
N GLY A 179 37.81 5.25 14.35
CA GLY A 179 38.70 6.37 14.03
C GLY A 179 38.00 7.61 13.47
N GLN A 180 36.71 7.51 13.12
CA GLN A 180 35.91 8.64 12.67
C GLN A 180 35.67 9.65 13.80
N GLN A 181 35.72 10.93 13.46
CA GLN A 181 35.31 12.00 14.39
C GLN A 181 33.78 12.16 14.27
N VAL A 182 33.08 12.07 15.39
CA VAL A 182 31.65 12.34 15.49
C VAL A 182 31.37 13.64 16.24
N SER A 183 30.38 14.36 15.84
CA SER A 183 29.85 15.53 16.54
C SER A 183 28.73 15.08 17.46
N GLY A 184 28.70 15.55 18.67
CA GLY A 184 27.59 15.35 19.58
C GLY A 184 26.34 15.96 19.01
N GLY A 185 25.28 15.16 18.84
CA GLY A 185 23.95 15.58 18.40
C GLY A 185 23.22 16.31 19.52
N GLY A 186 23.72 17.48 19.91
CA GLY A 186 22.88 18.43 20.60
C GLY A 186 21.78 18.84 19.59
N THR A 187 20.51 18.65 19.94
CA THR A 187 19.41 19.30 19.26
C THR A 187 19.74 20.78 19.16
N THR A 188 20.20 21.22 17.97
CA THR A 188 20.17 22.63 17.63
C THR A 188 18.73 23.01 17.55
N ALA A 189 18.15 23.37 18.70
CA ALA A 189 16.99 24.22 18.69
C ALA A 189 17.39 25.44 17.85
N SER A 190 16.85 25.52 16.63
CA SER A 190 16.93 26.67 15.77
C SER A 190 16.26 27.85 16.48
N GLY A 191 17.01 28.41 17.43
CA GLY A 191 16.72 29.71 18.00
C GLY A 191 17.04 30.75 16.94
N GLY A 192 16.01 31.38 16.40
CA GLY A 192 16.09 32.50 15.48
C GLY A 192 16.94 33.61 16.07
N GLY A 193 18.17 33.75 15.63
CA GLY A 193 19.06 34.88 15.81
C GLY A 193 19.04 35.71 14.55
N SER A 194 18.21 36.75 14.56
CA SER A 194 18.23 37.84 13.58
C SER A 194 19.58 38.57 13.70
N GLY A 195 20.43 38.48 12.68
CA GLY A 195 21.64 39.28 12.57
C GLY A 195 21.92 39.53 11.09
N GLY A 196 21.67 40.79 10.67
CA GLY A 196 21.71 41.24 9.30
C GLY A 196 23.11 41.25 8.68
N GLY A 197 23.12 41.29 7.34
CA GLY A 197 24.21 41.81 6.54
C GLY A 197 24.55 41.02 5.29
N GLY A 198 24.16 41.53 4.09
CA GLY A 198 25.01 41.48 2.91
C GLY A 198 24.76 40.36 1.90
N GLY A 199 24.17 40.76 0.81
CA GLY A 199 23.90 40.12 -0.43
C GLY A 199 24.95 39.16 -1.02
N SER A 200 24.41 38.12 -1.68
CA SER A 200 24.92 37.59 -2.94
C SER A 200 23.89 36.62 -3.50
N THR A 201 23.32 36.99 -4.62
CA THR A 201 22.51 36.17 -5.49
C THR A 201 23.33 35.01 -6.04
N SER A 202 22.99 33.79 -5.67
CA SER A 202 23.37 32.60 -6.40
C SER A 202 22.21 31.64 -6.35
N GLY A 203 21.64 31.36 -7.53
CA GLY A 203 20.58 30.42 -7.74
C GLY A 203 20.98 29.04 -7.25
N SER A 204 20.41 28.61 -6.13
CA SER A 204 20.49 27.24 -5.67
C SER A 204 19.27 26.51 -6.17
N ALA A 205 19.51 25.61 -7.12
CA ALA A 205 18.60 24.52 -7.41
C ALA A 205 18.27 23.83 -6.10
N SER A 206 17.02 23.85 -5.70
CA SER A 206 16.49 23.07 -4.61
C SER A 206 16.58 21.61 -4.98
N THR A 207 17.72 21.00 -4.74
CA THR A 207 17.80 19.57 -4.59
C THR A 207 16.98 19.23 -3.35
N THR A 208 15.88 18.53 -3.56
CA THR A 208 15.12 17.87 -2.51
C THR A 208 16.08 16.90 -1.83
N SER A 209 16.81 17.39 -0.83
CA SER A 209 17.55 16.52 0.06
C SER A 209 16.49 15.73 0.82
N THR A 210 16.28 14.49 0.38
CA THR A 210 15.81 13.43 1.25
C THR A 210 16.71 13.54 2.47
N SER A 211 16.16 13.92 3.62
CA SER A 211 16.88 13.94 4.88
C SER A 211 17.29 12.49 5.14
N ALA A 212 18.44 12.08 4.59
CA ALA A 212 19.10 10.88 5.06
C ALA A 212 19.29 11.14 6.55
N SER A 213 18.66 10.34 7.38
CA SER A 213 18.77 10.46 8.83
C SER A 213 20.26 10.54 9.15
N SER A 214 20.67 11.59 9.82
CA SER A 214 22.04 11.73 10.31
C SER A 214 22.35 10.72 11.43
N ALA A 215 21.50 9.73 11.59
CA ALA A 215 21.63 8.65 12.54
C ALA A 215 22.93 7.88 12.30
N GLN A 216 23.69 7.74 13.35
CA GLN A 216 24.95 7.00 13.33
C GLN A 216 24.72 5.49 13.40
N VAL A 217 23.73 5.07 14.15
CA VAL A 217 23.22 3.68 14.18
C VAL A 217 21.71 3.72 14.18
N VAL A 218 21.10 2.86 13.37
CA VAL A 218 19.65 2.68 13.32
C VAL A 218 19.30 1.31 13.85
N VAL A 219 18.47 1.26 14.89
CA VAL A 219 17.97 0.01 15.47
C VAL A 219 16.48 -0.07 15.23
N VAL A 220 16.05 -1.17 14.65
CA VAL A 220 14.66 -1.46 14.34
C VAL A 220 14.12 -2.50 15.32
N GLY A 221 13.06 -2.15 16.02
CA GLY A 221 12.38 -3.05 16.96
C GLY A 221 11.80 -4.27 16.28
N SER A 222 11.88 -5.41 16.95
CA SER A 222 11.33 -6.68 16.48
C SER A 222 9.93 -6.98 17.02
N ASP A 223 9.37 -6.07 17.78
CA ASP A 223 8.15 -6.23 18.57
C ASP A 223 6.85 -5.86 17.83
N GLY A 224 6.93 -5.46 16.56
CA GLY A 224 5.76 -5.18 15.75
C GLY A 224 6.05 -4.42 14.46
N TYR A 225 4.99 -4.31 13.66
CA TYR A 225 5.00 -3.59 12.40
C TYR A 225 3.88 -2.54 12.39
N LYS A 226 4.13 -1.43 11.75
CA LYS A 226 3.12 -0.43 11.40
C LYS A 226 3.12 -0.20 9.90
N ILE A 227 1.99 0.22 9.37
CA ILE A 227 1.87 0.59 7.97
C ILE A 227 1.44 2.04 7.90
N THR A 228 2.22 2.82 7.21
CA THR A 228 1.88 4.21 6.90
C THR A 228 1.29 4.23 5.50
N THR A 229 0.04 4.67 5.39
CA THR A 229 -0.68 4.82 4.13
C THR A 229 -1.26 6.23 4.02
N THR A 230 -1.61 6.64 2.81
CA THR A 230 -2.29 7.90 2.54
C THR A 230 -3.65 7.63 1.93
N VAL A 231 -4.65 8.39 2.37
CA VAL A 231 -6.04 8.28 1.92
C VAL A 231 -6.52 9.64 1.45
N ASP A 232 -7.32 9.64 0.38
CA ASP A 232 -7.87 10.87 -0.20
C ASP A 232 -8.90 11.53 0.71
N ASP A 233 -9.05 12.86 0.59
CA ASP A 233 -10.00 13.68 1.33
C ASP A 233 -11.45 13.17 1.22
N THR A 234 -11.84 12.67 0.06
CA THR A 234 -13.18 12.14 -0.18
C THR A 234 -13.53 10.91 0.66
N GLN A 235 -12.54 10.16 1.14
CA GLN A 235 -12.72 8.89 1.84
C GLN A 235 -12.34 8.97 3.33
N ILE A 236 -11.50 9.95 3.71
CA ILE A 236 -10.96 10.04 5.06
C ILE A 236 -12.05 10.20 6.13
N GLY A 237 -13.15 10.91 5.80
CA GLY A 237 -14.30 11.10 6.71
C GLY A 237 -14.99 9.80 7.15
N GLN A 238 -14.78 8.70 6.44
CA GLN A 238 -15.32 7.38 6.76
C GLN A 238 -14.39 6.56 7.67
N ILE A 239 -13.12 6.91 7.75
CA ILE A 239 -12.09 6.17 8.50
C ILE A 239 -12.02 6.72 9.93
N LYS A 240 -12.01 5.78 10.89
CA LYS A 240 -11.88 6.09 12.32
C LYS A 240 -10.79 5.22 12.93
N SER A 241 -10.16 5.74 13.98
CA SER A 241 -9.29 4.93 14.84
C SER A 241 -10.07 3.72 15.36
N GLY A 242 -9.43 2.54 15.36
CA GLY A 242 -10.05 1.26 15.71
C GLY A 242 -10.69 0.51 14.54
N ASN A 243 -10.79 1.11 13.33
CA ASN A 243 -11.25 0.36 12.15
C ASN A 243 -10.30 -0.80 11.86
N GLN A 244 -10.88 -1.95 11.53
CA GLN A 244 -10.11 -3.12 11.11
C GLN A 244 -9.56 -2.93 9.71
N SER A 245 -8.38 -3.47 9.46
CA SER A 245 -7.77 -3.47 8.14
C SER A 245 -7.26 -4.84 7.75
N VAL A 246 -7.38 -5.14 6.45
CA VAL A 246 -6.80 -6.32 5.82
C VAL A 246 -5.65 -5.83 4.95
N ILE A 247 -4.48 -6.38 5.17
CA ILE A 247 -3.22 -5.97 4.58
C ILE A 247 -2.70 -7.10 3.72
N THR A 248 -2.41 -6.81 2.48
CA THR A 248 -1.81 -7.76 1.53
C THR A 248 -0.46 -7.21 1.10
N PRO A 249 0.66 -7.71 1.64
CA PRO A 249 1.99 -7.30 1.22
C PRO A 249 2.24 -7.67 -0.24
N ASN A 250 2.92 -6.82 -0.99
CA ASN A 250 3.28 -7.13 -2.37
C ASN A 250 4.24 -8.32 -2.41
N GLY A 251 3.90 -9.32 -3.22
CA GLY A 251 4.68 -10.55 -3.35
C GLY A 251 4.39 -11.63 -2.30
N ALA A 252 3.52 -11.38 -1.32
CA ALA A 252 3.06 -12.39 -0.38
C ALA A 252 1.67 -12.92 -0.75
N THR A 253 1.42 -14.19 -0.48
CA THR A 253 0.11 -14.84 -0.67
C THR A 253 -0.76 -14.79 0.58
N THR A 254 -0.17 -14.46 1.71
CA THR A 254 -0.85 -14.39 3.01
C THR A 254 -1.29 -12.97 3.32
N THR A 255 -2.54 -12.83 3.74
CA THR A 255 -3.08 -11.57 4.25
C THR A 255 -2.77 -11.42 5.74
N VAL A 256 -2.49 -10.21 6.15
CA VAL A 256 -2.21 -9.83 7.53
C VAL A 256 -3.31 -8.89 8.01
N PHE A 257 -3.65 -8.95 9.27
CA PHE A 257 -4.67 -8.09 9.87
C PHE A 257 -4.03 -6.97 10.69
N GLY A 258 -4.73 -5.85 10.75
CA GLY A 258 -4.30 -4.70 11.55
C GLY A 258 -5.48 -3.85 11.96
N THR A 259 -5.20 -2.85 12.76
CA THR A 259 -6.17 -1.85 13.21
C THR A 259 -5.65 -0.44 12.93
N VAL A 260 -6.53 0.47 12.53
CA VAL A 260 -6.18 1.88 12.36
C VAL A 260 -5.85 2.46 13.74
N ALA A 261 -4.60 2.83 13.94
CA ALA A 261 -4.12 3.47 15.16
C ALA A 261 -4.46 4.95 15.16
N THR A 262 -4.00 5.66 14.13
CA THR A 262 -4.19 7.11 14.04
C THR A 262 -4.55 7.53 12.62
N VAL A 263 -5.36 8.58 12.54
CA VAL A 263 -5.70 9.28 11.30
C VAL A 263 -5.12 10.68 11.41
N GLY A 264 -4.25 11.05 10.47
CA GLY A 264 -3.63 12.37 10.46
C GLY A 264 -4.65 13.49 10.21
N LEU A 265 -4.51 14.58 10.93
CA LEU A 265 -5.37 15.75 10.79
C LEU A 265 -4.85 16.75 9.76
N LEU A 266 -3.56 16.70 9.46
CA LEU A 266 -2.94 17.61 8.51
C LEU A 266 -2.75 16.87 7.17
N PRO A 267 -3.28 17.44 6.07
CA PRO A 267 -3.08 16.86 4.77
C PRO A 267 -1.64 17.04 4.29
N THR A 268 -1.13 16.04 3.63
CA THR A 268 0.08 16.13 2.80
C THR A 268 -0.38 16.38 1.37
N GLN A 269 0.12 17.45 0.74
CA GLN A 269 -0.20 17.70 -0.66
C GLN A 269 0.80 16.97 -1.55
N SER A 270 0.30 16.01 -2.30
CA SER A 270 1.04 15.35 -3.36
C SER A 270 0.28 15.54 -4.66
N SER A 271 0.94 16.09 -5.68
CA SER A 271 0.35 16.26 -7.03
C SER A 271 -0.98 17.05 -7.06
N GLY A 272 -1.18 18.00 -6.13
CA GLY A 272 -2.39 18.84 -6.10
C GLY A 272 -3.62 18.21 -5.46
N VAL A 273 -3.53 16.98 -5.00
CA VAL A 273 -4.60 16.29 -4.25
C VAL A 273 -4.22 16.27 -2.77
N ALA A 274 -5.16 16.66 -1.90
CA ALA A 274 -4.99 16.56 -0.47
C ALA A 274 -5.14 15.09 -0.04
N THR A 275 -4.11 14.55 0.58
CA THR A 275 -4.11 13.19 1.13
C THR A 275 -3.79 13.24 2.62
N TYR A 276 -4.39 12.38 3.39
CA TYR A 276 -4.20 12.29 4.83
C TYR A 276 -3.43 11.04 5.20
N PRO A 277 -2.38 11.14 6.02
CA PRO A 277 -1.65 9.97 6.48
C PRO A 277 -2.50 9.18 7.48
N VAL A 278 -2.55 7.86 7.29
CA VAL A 278 -3.21 6.91 8.20
C VAL A 278 -2.17 5.89 8.63
N ILE A 279 -2.05 5.71 9.93
CA ILE A 279 -1.15 4.72 10.54
C ILE A 279 -1.98 3.53 11.01
N ILE A 280 -1.54 2.36 10.64
CA ILE A 280 -2.19 1.09 10.94
C ILE A 280 -1.21 0.21 11.68
N ASP A 281 -1.58 -0.23 12.87
CA ASP A 281 -0.81 -1.21 13.62
C ASP A 281 -1.15 -2.61 13.14
N VAL A 282 -0.12 -3.38 12.83
CA VAL A 282 -0.25 -4.77 12.41
C VAL A 282 -0.43 -5.65 13.64
N THR A 283 -1.42 -6.53 13.59
CA THR A 283 -1.69 -7.45 14.70
C THR A 283 -0.69 -8.61 14.68
N GLY A 284 0.09 -8.74 15.74
CA GLY A 284 1.09 -9.80 15.88
C GLY A 284 2.37 -9.52 15.09
N THR A 285 3.22 -10.54 15.00
CA THR A 285 4.50 -10.49 14.27
C THR A 285 4.49 -11.54 13.15
N PRO A 286 3.75 -11.31 12.05
CA PRO A 286 3.69 -12.27 10.96
C PRO A 286 5.05 -12.43 10.28
N ALA A 287 5.42 -13.68 10.02
CA ALA A 287 6.66 -13.99 9.31
C ALA A 287 6.56 -13.55 7.83
N GLY A 288 7.67 -13.12 7.26
CA GLY A 288 7.75 -12.77 5.84
C GLY A 288 7.36 -11.33 5.49
N LEU A 289 7.17 -10.46 6.48
CA LEU A 289 7.08 -9.03 6.25
C LEU A 289 8.47 -8.42 6.11
N HIS A 290 8.68 -7.70 5.03
CA HIS A 290 9.92 -6.96 4.81
C HIS A 290 9.68 -5.47 5.03
N LEU A 291 10.52 -4.86 5.85
CA LEU A 291 10.50 -3.41 6.07
C LEU A 291 10.79 -2.67 4.75
N GLY A 292 10.07 -1.58 4.53
CA GLY A 292 10.15 -0.82 3.28
C GLY A 292 9.33 -1.40 2.13
N ALA A 293 8.76 -2.61 2.26
CA ALA A 293 7.90 -3.17 1.23
C ALA A 293 6.56 -2.45 1.17
N SER A 294 6.02 -2.34 -0.04
CA SER A 294 4.67 -1.82 -0.25
C SER A 294 3.63 -2.89 0.06
N ALA A 295 2.50 -2.48 0.60
CA ALA A 295 1.36 -3.34 0.87
C ALA A 295 0.07 -2.68 0.42
N GLN A 296 -0.86 -3.47 -0.10
CA GLN A 296 -2.23 -3.03 -0.33
C GLN A 296 -3.02 -3.19 0.97
N VAL A 297 -3.68 -2.13 1.37
CA VAL A 297 -4.46 -2.06 2.62
C VAL A 297 -5.92 -1.84 2.27
N GLN A 298 -6.80 -2.64 2.87
CA GLN A 298 -8.25 -2.48 2.80
C GLN A 298 -8.76 -2.17 4.21
N ILE A 299 -9.14 -0.92 4.45
CA ILE A 299 -9.66 -0.45 5.74
C ILE A 299 -11.18 -0.65 5.75
N ILE A 300 -11.69 -1.47 6.65
CA ILE A 300 -13.10 -1.76 6.79
C ILE A 300 -13.76 -0.61 7.55
N VAL A 301 -14.48 0.25 6.83
CA VAL A 301 -15.15 1.43 7.40
C VAL A 301 -16.56 1.12 7.90
N ARG A 302 -17.20 0.11 7.32
CA ARG A 302 -18.54 -0.32 7.71
C ARG A 302 -18.71 -1.82 7.46
N GLN A 303 -19.27 -2.52 8.42
CA GLN A 303 -19.67 -3.91 8.30
C GLN A 303 -21.12 -4.04 8.73
N LEU A 304 -21.92 -4.66 7.87
CA LEU A 304 -23.31 -5.02 8.12
C LEU A 304 -23.38 -6.54 8.10
N THR A 305 -23.77 -7.13 9.23
CA THR A 305 -23.99 -8.56 9.36
C THR A 305 -25.49 -8.86 9.32
N ASP A 306 -25.85 -10.08 8.93
CA ASP A 306 -27.22 -10.57 8.91
C ASP A 306 -28.17 -9.70 8.06
N VAL A 307 -27.67 -9.13 6.96
CA VAL A 307 -28.48 -8.36 6.03
C VAL A 307 -28.84 -9.21 4.81
N LEU A 308 -30.06 -9.03 4.31
CA LEU A 308 -30.48 -9.72 3.09
C LEU A 308 -29.68 -9.19 1.89
N THR A 309 -29.01 -10.08 1.19
CA THR A 309 -28.13 -9.75 0.06
C THR A 309 -28.55 -10.45 -1.20
N VAL A 310 -28.41 -9.72 -2.31
CA VAL A 310 -28.54 -10.29 -3.66
C VAL A 310 -27.31 -9.87 -4.49
N PRO A 311 -26.90 -10.66 -5.48
CA PRO A 311 -25.88 -10.22 -6.43
C PRO A 311 -26.33 -8.92 -7.13
N THR A 312 -25.45 -7.94 -7.19
CA THR A 312 -25.74 -6.64 -7.83
C THR A 312 -26.17 -6.81 -9.30
N ALA A 313 -25.68 -7.86 -9.97
CA ALA A 313 -26.06 -8.18 -11.32
C ALA A 313 -27.54 -8.60 -11.49
N ALA A 314 -28.24 -9.00 -10.41
CA ALA A 314 -29.67 -9.33 -10.45
C ALA A 314 -30.58 -8.10 -10.33
N LEU A 315 -30.02 -6.93 -10.03
CA LEU A 315 -30.76 -5.68 -9.89
C LEU A 315 -30.93 -5.00 -11.25
N HIS A 316 -32.16 -4.64 -11.55
CA HIS A 316 -32.52 -3.86 -12.73
C HIS A 316 -33.06 -2.51 -12.27
N TYR A 317 -32.65 -1.44 -12.92
CA TYR A 317 -33.09 -0.09 -12.60
C TYR A 317 -34.04 0.41 -13.72
N THR A 318 -35.23 0.82 -13.33
CA THR A 318 -36.19 1.48 -14.23
C THR A 318 -36.40 2.91 -13.69
N GLY A 319 -35.67 3.86 -14.29
CA GLY A 319 -35.58 5.20 -13.71
C GLY A 319 -34.84 5.17 -12.36
N SER A 320 -35.49 5.64 -11.30
CA SER A 320 -34.94 5.64 -9.93
C SER A 320 -35.34 4.42 -9.09
N GLN A 321 -36.18 3.53 -9.65
CA GLN A 321 -36.66 2.34 -8.92
C GLN A 321 -35.79 1.13 -9.22
N ALA A 322 -35.35 0.44 -8.19
CA ALA A 322 -34.69 -0.85 -8.28
C ALA A 322 -35.74 -1.96 -8.27
N GLN A 323 -35.55 -2.95 -9.13
CA GLN A 323 -36.40 -4.14 -9.21
C GLN A 323 -35.58 -5.39 -9.46
N VAL A 324 -36.05 -6.52 -9.00
CA VAL A 324 -35.52 -7.85 -9.30
C VAL A 324 -36.54 -8.65 -10.06
N TYR A 325 -36.10 -9.61 -10.87
CA TYR A 325 -37.00 -10.57 -11.51
C TYR A 325 -37.07 -11.85 -10.69
N GLU A 326 -38.26 -12.18 -10.23
CA GLU A 326 -38.55 -13.42 -9.53
C GLU A 326 -39.15 -14.41 -10.53
N LEU A 327 -38.77 -15.69 -10.47
CA LEU A 327 -39.31 -16.70 -11.34
C LEU A 327 -40.49 -17.40 -10.64
N THR A 328 -41.70 -17.13 -11.12
CA THR A 328 -42.92 -17.86 -10.70
C THR A 328 -43.30 -18.84 -11.79
N GLY A 329 -42.90 -20.11 -11.59
CA GLY A 329 -43.03 -21.14 -12.63
C GLY A 329 -42.05 -20.88 -13.77
N SER A 330 -42.52 -20.62 -14.99
CA SER A 330 -41.70 -20.27 -16.17
C SER A 330 -41.74 -18.78 -16.53
N LYS A 331 -42.43 -17.94 -15.75
CA LYS A 331 -42.64 -16.52 -16.06
C LYS A 331 -41.82 -15.66 -15.10
N GLN A 332 -41.03 -14.73 -15.66
CA GLN A 332 -40.32 -13.71 -14.89
C GLN A 332 -41.28 -12.57 -14.55
N THR A 333 -41.43 -12.29 -13.25
CA THR A 333 -42.23 -11.17 -12.76
C THR A 333 -41.33 -10.14 -12.10
N PRO A 334 -41.40 -8.85 -12.50
CA PRO A 334 -40.62 -7.80 -11.85
C PRO A 334 -41.22 -7.52 -10.47
N ARG A 335 -40.36 -7.45 -9.47
CA ARG A 335 -40.70 -7.10 -8.10
C ARG A 335 -39.87 -5.88 -7.69
N ALA A 336 -40.53 -4.81 -7.27
CA ALA A 336 -39.88 -3.61 -6.77
C ALA A 336 -39.22 -3.91 -5.44
N VAL A 337 -37.97 -3.44 -5.28
CA VAL A 337 -37.18 -3.63 -4.05
C VAL A 337 -36.56 -2.32 -3.62
N THR A 338 -36.38 -2.16 -2.31
CA THR A 338 -35.61 -1.05 -1.76
C THR A 338 -34.19 -1.54 -1.49
N VAL A 339 -33.23 -0.86 -2.12
CA VAL A 339 -31.82 -1.22 -2.00
C VAL A 339 -31.12 -0.37 -0.95
N GLY A 340 -30.19 -0.96 -0.23
CA GLY A 340 -29.31 -0.30 0.72
C GLY A 340 -27.89 -0.18 0.18
N VAL A 341 -26.91 -0.60 0.98
CA VAL A 341 -25.48 -0.54 0.66
C VAL A 341 -25.13 -1.61 -0.37
N SER A 342 -24.29 -1.24 -1.36
CA SER A 342 -23.72 -2.15 -2.34
C SER A 342 -22.21 -2.21 -2.16
N SER A 343 -21.63 -3.40 -2.07
CA SER A 343 -20.20 -3.61 -2.01
C SER A 343 -19.82 -5.03 -2.41
N GLY A 344 -18.65 -5.22 -3.04
CA GLY A 344 -18.14 -6.54 -3.39
C GLY A 344 -19.01 -7.36 -4.34
N GLY A 345 -19.82 -6.71 -5.21
CA GLY A 345 -20.69 -7.40 -6.15
C GLY A 345 -22.01 -7.91 -5.55
N VAL A 346 -22.29 -7.59 -4.30
CA VAL A 346 -23.56 -7.85 -3.62
C VAL A 346 -24.20 -6.56 -3.15
N THR A 347 -25.52 -6.51 -3.12
CA THR A 347 -26.31 -5.35 -2.69
C THR A 347 -27.28 -5.77 -1.59
N GLN A 348 -27.38 -4.94 -0.56
CA GLN A 348 -28.35 -5.09 0.50
C GLN A 348 -29.76 -4.80 -0.02
N ILE A 349 -30.70 -5.64 0.34
CA ILE A 349 -32.14 -5.38 0.17
C ILE A 349 -32.72 -5.06 1.55
N THR A 350 -33.30 -3.87 1.67
CA THR A 350 -33.92 -3.42 2.92
C THR A 350 -35.41 -3.72 2.97
N ASP A 351 -36.05 -3.80 1.82
CA ASP A 351 -37.47 -4.12 1.71
C ASP A 351 -37.82 -4.69 0.33
N GLY A 352 -38.90 -5.46 0.25
CA GLY A 352 -39.43 -5.99 -1.00
C GLY A 352 -39.04 -7.44 -1.31
N LEU A 353 -38.13 -8.09 -0.55
CA LEU A 353 -37.70 -9.48 -0.77
C LEU A 353 -37.56 -10.23 0.54
N GLY A 354 -37.83 -11.52 0.54
CA GLY A 354 -37.61 -12.42 1.68
C GLY A 354 -36.33 -13.25 1.53
N ALA A 355 -35.82 -13.75 2.66
CA ALA A 355 -34.72 -14.72 2.64
C ALA A 355 -35.20 -16.03 1.97
N GLY A 356 -34.47 -16.49 0.96
CA GLY A 356 -34.81 -17.68 0.18
C GLY A 356 -35.53 -17.41 -1.15
N ASP A 357 -35.96 -16.16 -1.40
CA ASP A 357 -36.59 -15.79 -2.67
C ASP A 357 -35.58 -15.95 -3.83
N MET A 358 -36.02 -16.58 -4.94
CA MET A 358 -35.15 -16.87 -6.06
C MET A 358 -35.19 -15.71 -7.07
N VAL A 359 -34.04 -15.04 -7.20
CA VAL A 359 -33.87 -13.95 -8.17
C VAL A 359 -33.13 -14.41 -9.41
N VAL A 360 -33.56 -13.91 -10.58
CA VAL A 360 -32.97 -14.24 -11.87
C VAL A 360 -31.78 -13.35 -12.14
N LEU A 361 -30.65 -13.96 -12.49
CA LEU A 361 -29.49 -13.22 -13.02
C LEU A 361 -29.68 -13.05 -14.55
N PRO A 362 -29.31 -11.88 -15.09
CA PRO A 362 -29.21 -11.74 -16.54
C PRO A 362 -28.19 -12.74 -17.08
N ASP A 363 -28.55 -13.44 -18.14
CA ASP A 363 -27.60 -14.27 -18.86
C ASP A 363 -26.49 -13.36 -19.37
N SER A 364 -25.27 -13.60 -18.90
CA SER A 364 -24.09 -13.05 -19.54
C SER A 364 -24.02 -13.72 -20.92
N ALA A 365 -24.58 -13.07 -21.94
CA ALA A 365 -24.37 -13.53 -23.31
C ALA A 365 -22.87 -13.69 -23.49
N PRO A 366 -22.38 -14.86 -23.93
CA PRO A 366 -20.98 -14.99 -24.27
C PRO A 366 -20.73 -13.93 -25.35
N THR A 367 -19.87 -12.97 -25.07
CA THR A 367 -19.37 -12.03 -26.07
C THR A 367 -18.95 -12.86 -27.27
N GLY A 368 -19.79 -12.81 -28.32
CA GLY A 368 -19.62 -13.63 -29.48
C GLY A 368 -18.20 -13.46 -29.99
N ARG A 369 -17.48 -14.57 -30.05
CA ARG A 369 -16.31 -14.65 -30.88
C ARG A 369 -16.74 -14.10 -32.24
N VAL A 370 -16.25 -12.93 -32.60
CA VAL A 370 -16.27 -12.44 -33.95
C VAL A 370 -15.58 -13.54 -34.76
N ARG A 371 -16.40 -14.37 -35.39
CA ARG A 371 -15.94 -15.39 -36.33
C ARG A 371 -15.30 -14.61 -37.47
N GLY A 372 -13.98 -14.52 -37.45
CA GLY A 372 -13.20 -13.96 -38.52
C GLY A 372 -13.65 -14.62 -39.81
N GLY A 373 -14.33 -13.85 -40.65
CA GLY A 373 -14.67 -14.24 -42.01
C GLY A 373 -13.35 -14.51 -42.73
N THR A 374 -13.14 -15.76 -43.14
CA THR A 374 -12.15 -16.16 -44.13
C THR A 374 -12.55 -15.51 -45.44
N GLY A 375 -12.12 -14.28 -45.65
CA GLY A 375 -12.14 -13.63 -46.96
C GLY A 375 -10.95 -14.18 -47.74
N THR A 376 -11.25 -14.98 -48.74
CA THR A 376 -10.36 -15.42 -49.82
C THR A 376 -9.73 -14.20 -50.48
N PRO A 377 -8.42 -14.10 -50.62
CA PRO A 377 -7.81 -13.05 -51.42
C PRO A 377 -7.91 -13.41 -52.90
N THR A 378 -8.84 -12.79 -53.60
CA THR A 378 -8.81 -12.76 -55.07
C THR A 378 -7.79 -11.75 -55.49
N GLY A 379 -6.81 -12.19 -56.30
CA GLY A 379 -5.74 -11.39 -56.87
C GLY A 379 -6.26 -10.26 -57.76
N GLY A 380 -5.59 -9.13 -57.64
CA GLY A 380 -5.74 -7.96 -58.47
C GLY A 380 -4.37 -7.30 -58.63
N THR A 381 -3.76 -7.60 -59.75
CA THR A 381 -2.56 -6.96 -60.33
C THR A 381 -2.77 -5.47 -60.62
N GLY A 382 -1.76 -4.64 -60.32
CA GLY A 382 -1.57 -3.45 -61.18
C GLY A 382 -1.18 -2.16 -60.50
N GLY A 383 0.06 -1.70 -60.81
CA GLY A 383 0.43 -0.29 -61.01
C GLY A 383 0.73 0.49 -59.73
N GLY A 384 1.91 0.94 -59.41
CA GLY A 384 2.88 1.66 -60.22
C GLY A 384 2.94 3.12 -59.79
N PHE A 385 4.19 3.62 -59.64
CA PHE A 385 4.59 5.06 -59.48
C PHE A 385 4.41 5.58 -58.05
N GLY A 386 5.40 6.16 -57.40
CA GLY A 386 6.56 6.92 -57.77
C GLY A 386 6.81 7.93 -56.66
N GLY A 387 7.98 8.03 -56.14
CA GLY A 387 8.87 9.11 -56.29
C GLY A 387 8.84 10.20 -55.21
N GLY A 388 10.00 10.50 -54.66
CA GLY A 388 10.34 11.76 -54.00
C GLY A 388 10.49 11.68 -52.50
N GLY A 389 11.62 11.64 -51.85
CA GLY A 389 12.93 12.17 -52.16
C GLY A 389 13.02 13.65 -51.82
N PHE A 390 13.66 13.99 -50.69
CA PHE A 390 14.43 15.21 -50.38
C PHE A 390 14.63 15.16 -48.88
N GLY A 391 15.79 15.12 -48.29
CA GLY A 391 17.06 15.67 -48.73
C GLY A 391 17.39 16.94 -47.99
N GLY A 392 18.50 16.92 -47.30
CA GLY A 392 19.21 18.10 -46.88
C GLY A 392 19.00 18.47 -45.40
N GLY A 393 19.95 18.49 -44.51
CA GLY A 393 21.35 18.88 -44.71
C GLY A 393 21.65 20.17 -44.02
N GLY A 394 22.74 20.18 -43.30
CA GLY A 394 23.48 21.38 -42.99
C GLY A 394 23.42 21.83 -41.54
N ALA A 395 24.36 21.56 -40.64
CA ALA A 395 25.79 21.90 -40.60
C ALA A 395 26.09 23.34 -40.17
N ARG A 396 26.93 23.41 -39.13
CA ARG A 396 27.87 24.49 -38.77
C ARG A 396 27.26 25.67 -38.03
N GLY A 397 27.84 26.21 -37.01
CA GLY A 397 29.19 26.31 -36.56
C GLY A 397 29.25 27.29 -35.42
N GLY A 398 30.18 27.15 -34.54
CA GLY A 398 31.27 28.02 -34.24
C GLY A 398 30.80 29.26 -33.47
N GLY A 399 31.30 29.56 -32.37
CA GLY A 399 32.59 29.86 -31.91
C GLY A 399 32.55 30.97 -30.86
N VAL A 400 33.40 30.82 -29.90
CA VAL A 400 34.16 31.88 -29.21
C VAL A 400 33.41 32.93 -28.38
N GLY A 401 33.80 32.99 -27.11
CA GLY A 401 33.63 34.07 -26.14
C GLY A 401 33.73 33.56 -24.72
#